data_2b69c9855044a91244cf2a59f9b6995b
#
_entry.id   2b69c9855044a91244cf2a59f9b6995b
#
_cell.length_a   1.000
_cell.length_b   1.000
_cell.length_c   1.000
_cell.angle_alpha   90.00
_cell.angle_beta   90.00
_cell.angle_gamma   90.00
#
_symmetry.space_group_name_H-M   'P 1'
#
loop_
_entity.id
_entity.type
_entity.pdbx_description
1 polymer ?
#
loop_
_entity_poly.entity_id
_entity_poly.type
_entity_poly.pdbx_seq_one_letter_code
_entity_poly.pdbx_strand_id
1 'polypeptide(L)'
;MNETQRRRALADVKEFFLRAGALAALLLVLFGVVFGLYIQPDAAMHPHLKPGDLLLFYRLPRSCTAGEVVVFTKDGQRRTGRVAARGGDTVEVTDAAALVINGSTVAEPDIYEETPKYDSNVTYPLTLADGE
;
A
#
# COMPACT_ATOMS: atom_id res chain seq x y z
N MET A 1 -46.88 -23.52 -21.23
CA MET A 1 -46.41 -22.34 -20.46
C MET A 1 -47.23 -21.13 -20.94
N ASN A 2 -48.04 -20.57 -20.05
CA ASN A 2 -48.95 -19.46 -20.40
C ASN A 2 -48.14 -18.16 -20.57
N GLU A 3 -48.64 -17.23 -21.40
CA GLU A 3 -47.96 -15.94 -21.66
C GLU A 3 -47.61 -15.16 -20.41
N THR A 4 -48.43 -15.24 -19.38
CA THR A 4 -48.21 -14.60 -18.07
C THR A 4 -47.00 -15.20 -17.32
N GLN A 5 -46.80 -16.50 -17.41
CA GLN A 5 -45.62 -17.17 -16.82
C GLN A 5 -44.35 -16.82 -17.57
N ARG A 6 -44.42 -16.72 -18.89
CA ARG A 6 -43.28 -16.33 -19.73
C ARG A 6 -42.87 -14.88 -19.47
N ARG A 7 -43.82 -13.96 -19.31
CA ARG A 7 -43.53 -12.56 -18.98
C ARG A 7 -42.93 -12.41 -17.59
N ARG A 8 -43.37 -13.18 -16.59
CA ARG A 8 -42.80 -13.20 -15.26
C ARG A 8 -41.36 -13.75 -15.27
N ALA A 9 -41.14 -14.88 -15.93
CA ALA A 9 -39.83 -15.45 -16.06
C ALA A 9 -38.80 -14.50 -16.76
N LEU A 10 -39.23 -13.78 -17.77
CA LEU A 10 -38.41 -12.78 -18.45
C LEU A 10 -38.11 -11.56 -17.55
N ALA A 11 -39.08 -11.15 -16.73
CA ALA A 11 -38.89 -10.08 -15.75
C ALA A 11 -37.89 -10.49 -14.66
N ASP A 12 -38.01 -11.71 -14.14
CA ASP A 12 -37.10 -12.26 -13.11
C ASP A 12 -35.67 -12.38 -13.64
N VAL A 13 -35.50 -12.85 -14.87
CA VAL A 13 -34.21 -12.92 -15.55
C VAL A 13 -33.61 -11.53 -15.75
N LYS A 14 -34.41 -10.56 -16.18
CA LYS A 14 -33.96 -9.17 -16.34
C LYS A 14 -33.51 -8.57 -15.01
N GLU A 15 -34.30 -8.79 -13.97
CA GLU A 15 -33.97 -8.31 -12.62
C GLU A 15 -32.68 -8.95 -12.08
N PHE A 16 -32.49 -10.25 -12.31
CA PHE A 16 -31.27 -10.95 -11.98
C PHE A 16 -30.04 -10.33 -12.67
N PHE A 17 -30.09 -10.11 -13.98
CA PHE A 17 -29.00 -9.47 -14.71
C PHE A 17 -28.74 -8.03 -14.28
N LEU A 18 -29.78 -7.28 -13.94
CA LEU A 18 -29.64 -5.92 -13.42
C LEU A 18 -28.90 -5.92 -12.08
N ARG A 19 -29.28 -6.83 -11.17
CA ARG A 19 -28.61 -6.98 -9.86
C ARG A 19 -27.17 -7.47 -10.01
N ALA A 20 -26.95 -8.46 -10.86
CA ALA A 20 -25.62 -8.97 -11.15
C ALA A 20 -24.73 -7.88 -11.78
N GLY A 21 -25.26 -7.08 -12.71
CA GLY A 21 -24.56 -5.95 -13.31
C GLY A 21 -24.23 -4.85 -12.29
N ALA A 22 -25.15 -4.53 -11.39
CA ALA A 22 -24.93 -3.57 -10.32
C ALA A 22 -23.82 -4.05 -9.35
N LEU A 23 -23.83 -5.34 -8.98
CA LEU A 23 -22.80 -5.94 -8.15
C LEU A 23 -21.43 -5.92 -8.85
N ALA A 24 -21.40 -6.29 -10.13
CA ALA A 24 -20.16 -6.25 -10.92
C ALA A 24 -19.61 -4.82 -11.02
N ALA A 25 -20.45 -3.82 -11.27
CA ALA A 25 -20.06 -2.42 -11.29
C ALA A 25 -19.51 -1.95 -9.93
N LEU A 26 -20.15 -2.36 -8.83
CA LEU A 26 -19.67 -2.06 -7.47
C LEU A 26 -18.28 -2.66 -7.23
N LEU A 27 -18.07 -3.92 -7.61
CA LEU A 27 -16.76 -4.58 -7.47
C LEU A 27 -15.69 -3.94 -8.33
N LEU A 28 -16.03 -3.52 -9.56
CA LEU A 28 -15.10 -2.79 -10.43
C LEU A 28 -14.66 -1.46 -9.82
N VAL A 29 -15.59 -0.70 -9.24
CA VAL A 29 -15.27 0.55 -8.53
C VAL A 29 -14.42 0.25 -7.29
N LEU A 30 -14.80 -0.75 -6.51
CA LEU A 30 -14.11 -1.10 -5.27
C LEU A 30 -12.64 -1.50 -5.53
N PHE A 31 -12.41 -2.42 -6.46
CA PHE A 31 -11.05 -2.90 -6.77
C PHE A 31 -10.31 -2.05 -7.81
N GLY A 32 -11.02 -1.26 -8.62
CA GLY A 32 -10.39 -0.36 -9.58
C GLY A 32 -9.94 0.97 -8.98
N VAL A 33 -10.73 1.52 -8.05
CA VAL A 33 -10.54 2.87 -7.50
C VAL A 33 -10.05 2.82 -6.05
N VAL A 34 -10.75 2.08 -5.17
CA VAL A 34 -10.53 2.12 -3.72
C VAL A 34 -9.37 1.23 -3.30
N PHE A 35 -9.34 0.00 -3.79
CA PHE A 35 -8.32 -0.97 -3.43
C PHE A 35 -7.44 -1.35 -4.61
N GLY A 36 -6.24 -1.80 -4.31
CA GLY A 36 -5.33 -2.38 -5.28
C GLY A 36 -4.80 -3.72 -4.80
N LEU A 37 -4.46 -4.56 -5.75
CA LEU A 37 -3.77 -5.82 -5.50
C LEU A 37 -2.31 -5.68 -5.96
N TYR A 38 -1.41 -6.24 -5.15
CA TYR A 38 0.01 -6.25 -5.44
C TYR A 38 0.62 -7.56 -4.95
N ILE A 39 1.45 -8.17 -5.76
CA ILE A 39 2.20 -9.37 -5.37
C ILE A 39 3.60 -8.92 -4.99
N GLN A 40 4.03 -9.29 -3.78
CA GLN A 40 5.36 -8.98 -3.28
C GLN A 40 6.42 -9.72 -4.10
N PRO A 41 7.33 -9.01 -4.81
CA PRO A 41 8.30 -9.67 -5.68
C PRO A 41 9.55 -10.16 -4.96
N ASP A 42 9.87 -9.56 -3.82
CA ASP A 42 11.14 -9.73 -3.12
C ASP A 42 10.98 -9.91 -1.60
N ALA A 43 12.09 -10.12 -0.92
CA ALA A 43 12.16 -10.32 0.53
C ALA A 43 12.43 -9.02 1.31
N ALA A 44 12.30 -7.84 0.69
CA ALA A 44 12.64 -6.55 1.33
C ALA A 44 11.88 -6.26 2.63
N MET A 45 10.74 -6.92 2.84
CA MET A 45 9.90 -6.78 4.03
C MET A 45 9.84 -8.08 4.87
N HIS A 46 10.81 -8.98 4.66
CA HIS A 46 10.91 -10.21 5.45
C HIS A 46 11.20 -9.88 6.94
N PRO A 47 10.63 -10.59 7.92
CA PRO A 47 9.80 -11.79 7.79
C PRO A 47 8.29 -11.54 7.59
N HIS A 48 7.83 -10.29 7.72
CA HIS A 48 6.40 -9.96 7.71
C HIS A 48 5.73 -10.17 6.34
N LEU A 49 6.44 -9.85 5.27
CA LEU A 49 6.01 -10.10 3.90
C LEU A 49 7.04 -10.98 3.18
N LYS A 50 6.53 -12.00 2.49
CA LYS A 50 7.37 -12.95 1.75
C LYS A 50 7.17 -12.78 0.26
N PRO A 51 8.19 -13.11 -0.55
CA PRO A 51 8.02 -13.17 -1.99
C PRO A 51 6.84 -14.08 -2.37
N GLY A 52 5.94 -13.56 -3.22
CA GLY A 52 4.72 -14.25 -3.64
C GLY A 52 3.48 -13.93 -2.81
N ASP A 53 3.58 -13.21 -1.70
CA ASP A 53 2.41 -12.79 -0.92
C ASP A 53 1.54 -11.82 -1.72
N LEU A 54 0.22 -12.04 -1.67
CA LEU A 54 -0.77 -11.16 -2.28
C LEU A 54 -1.21 -10.10 -1.27
N LEU A 55 -0.95 -8.86 -1.59
CA LEU A 55 -1.28 -7.71 -0.77
C LEU A 55 -2.51 -6.98 -1.31
N LEU A 56 -3.48 -6.74 -0.45
CA LEU A 56 -4.58 -5.82 -0.70
C LEU A 56 -4.25 -4.48 -0.07
N PHE A 57 -4.13 -3.44 -0.86
CA PHE A 57 -3.79 -2.10 -0.38
C PHE A 57 -4.83 -1.06 -0.74
N TYR A 58 -4.93 -0.02 0.08
CA TYR A 58 -5.85 1.08 -0.11
C TYR A 58 -5.20 2.16 -1.00
N ARG A 59 -5.90 2.59 -2.05
CA ARG A 59 -5.36 3.54 -3.05
C ARG A 59 -5.67 4.99 -2.79
N LEU A 60 -6.74 5.28 -2.04
CA LEU A 60 -7.16 6.67 -1.83
C LEU A 60 -6.13 7.40 -0.97
N PRO A 61 -5.79 8.65 -1.31
CA PRO A 61 -4.80 9.42 -0.58
C PRO A 61 -5.24 9.63 0.86
N ARG A 62 -4.33 9.35 1.78
CA ARG A 62 -4.50 9.59 3.21
C ARG A 62 -3.14 9.91 3.83
N SER A 63 -3.16 10.52 5.01
CA SER A 63 -1.94 10.67 5.79
C SER A 63 -1.49 9.30 6.30
N CYS A 64 -0.23 8.96 6.07
CA CYS A 64 0.38 7.76 6.62
C CYS A 64 0.94 8.04 8.01
N THR A 65 0.98 7.03 8.87
CA THR A 65 1.61 7.11 10.19
C THR A 65 2.95 6.38 10.19
N ALA A 66 3.88 6.81 11.06
CA ALA A 66 5.15 6.11 11.22
C ALA A 66 4.91 4.65 11.64
N GLY A 67 5.67 3.73 11.06
CA GLY A 67 5.51 2.29 11.24
C GLY A 67 4.51 1.62 10.28
N GLU A 68 3.72 2.39 9.53
CA GLU A 68 2.73 1.85 8.59
C GLU A 68 3.41 1.28 7.33
N VAL A 69 2.91 0.14 6.84
CA VAL A 69 3.36 -0.45 5.58
C VAL A 69 2.59 0.16 4.42
N VAL A 70 3.31 0.66 3.44
CA VAL A 70 2.75 1.31 2.26
C VAL A 70 3.22 0.65 0.98
N VAL A 71 2.36 0.71 -0.04
CA VAL A 71 2.73 0.38 -1.42
C VAL A 71 2.92 1.70 -2.17
N PHE A 72 4.12 1.95 -2.65
CA PHE A 72 4.47 3.18 -3.36
C PHE A 72 5.09 2.88 -4.73
N THR A 73 5.14 3.88 -5.58
CA THR A 73 5.76 3.76 -6.90
C THR A 73 7.01 4.62 -6.93
N LYS A 74 8.14 3.99 -7.26
CA LYS A 74 9.41 4.67 -7.49
C LYS A 74 10.01 4.19 -8.81
N ASP A 75 10.44 5.12 -9.65
CA ASP A 75 11.02 4.84 -10.98
C ASP A 75 10.11 3.94 -11.86
N GLY A 76 8.81 4.16 -11.79
CA GLY A 76 7.80 3.39 -12.53
C GLY A 76 7.52 1.99 -11.97
N GLN A 77 8.19 1.57 -10.90
CA GLN A 77 8.01 0.27 -10.26
C GLN A 77 7.27 0.41 -8.94
N ARG A 78 6.32 -0.48 -8.69
CA ARG A 78 5.68 -0.60 -7.38
C ARG A 78 6.59 -1.33 -6.42
N ARG A 79 6.64 -0.81 -5.20
CA ARG A 79 7.43 -1.36 -4.09
C ARG A 79 6.61 -1.28 -2.81
N THR A 80 7.00 -2.10 -1.84
CA THR A 80 6.50 -2.01 -0.47
C THR A 80 7.58 -1.44 0.42
N GLY A 81 7.17 -0.71 1.44
CA GLY A 81 8.07 -0.17 2.46
C GLY A 81 7.33 0.20 3.72
N ARG A 82 8.07 0.45 4.77
CA ARG A 82 7.53 0.95 6.03
C ARG A 82 7.81 2.44 6.14
N VAL A 83 6.82 3.21 6.54
CA VAL A 83 6.98 4.65 6.82
C VAL A 83 7.86 4.80 8.04
N ALA A 84 9.06 5.33 7.86
CA ALA A 84 10.01 5.56 8.94
C ALA A 84 9.80 6.90 9.63
N ALA A 85 9.52 7.95 8.85
CA ALA A 85 9.36 9.32 9.33
C ALA A 85 8.29 10.05 8.51
N ARG A 86 7.87 11.22 8.95
CA ARG A 86 6.84 12.05 8.31
C ARG A 86 7.36 13.48 8.09
N GLY A 87 6.66 14.24 7.29
CA GLY A 87 6.95 15.66 7.13
C GLY A 87 7.08 16.38 8.47
N GLY A 88 8.12 17.18 8.63
CA GLY A 88 8.50 17.83 9.87
C GLY A 88 9.47 17.05 10.76
N ASP A 89 9.62 15.73 10.56
CA ASP A 89 10.60 14.94 11.30
C ASP A 89 12.02 15.18 10.80
N THR A 90 12.98 15.10 11.71
CA THR A 90 14.40 15.12 11.37
C THR A 90 14.93 13.71 11.31
N VAL A 91 15.50 13.32 10.19
CA VAL A 91 16.03 11.98 9.92
C VAL A 91 17.54 12.04 9.77
N GLU A 92 18.21 11.11 10.42
CA GLU A 92 19.67 10.93 10.31
C GLU A 92 19.98 9.44 10.14
N VAL A 93 20.89 9.14 9.26
CA VAL A 93 21.51 7.81 9.15
C VAL A 93 22.95 7.95 9.66
N THR A 94 23.26 7.25 10.73
CA THR A 94 24.60 7.32 11.34
C THR A 94 25.61 6.49 10.54
N ASP A 95 26.90 6.74 10.79
CA ASP A 95 27.97 5.95 10.17
C ASP A 95 27.99 4.49 10.67
N ALA A 96 27.30 4.22 11.78
CA ALA A 96 27.05 2.86 12.29
C ALA A 96 25.81 2.20 11.71
N ALA A 97 25.29 2.71 10.58
CA ALA A 97 24.10 2.21 9.90
C ALA A 97 22.81 2.20 10.76
N ALA A 98 22.74 3.09 11.76
CA ALA A 98 21.55 3.24 12.59
C ALA A 98 20.70 4.41 12.10
N LEU A 99 19.38 4.22 12.08
CA LEU A 99 18.40 5.24 11.77
C LEU A 99 18.05 6.03 13.05
N VAL A 100 18.16 7.33 12.99
CA VAL A 100 17.79 8.26 14.07
C VAL A 100 16.69 9.18 13.60
N ILE A 101 15.60 9.27 14.35
CA ILE A 101 14.47 10.14 14.05
C ILE A 101 14.25 11.05 15.25
N ASN A 102 14.26 12.37 15.01
CA ASN A 102 14.13 13.40 16.06
C ASN A 102 15.09 13.20 17.25
N GLY A 103 16.32 12.76 16.95
CA GLY A 103 17.35 12.51 17.98
C GLY A 103 17.24 11.18 18.72
N SER A 104 16.25 10.35 18.39
CA SER A 104 16.06 9.02 18.99
C SER A 104 16.42 7.93 18.00
N THR A 105 17.28 7.00 18.40
CA THR A 105 17.61 5.83 17.58
C THR A 105 16.38 4.93 17.45
N VAL A 106 16.02 4.61 16.22
CA VAL A 106 14.93 3.68 15.93
C VAL A 106 15.45 2.27 16.13
N ALA A 107 14.98 1.62 17.18
CA ALA A 107 15.24 0.21 17.45
C ALA A 107 13.97 -0.57 17.13
N GLU A 108 13.87 -1.10 15.93
CA GLU A 108 12.78 -2.00 15.56
C GLU A 108 13.29 -3.45 15.67
N PRO A 109 12.73 -4.27 16.59
CA PRO A 109 13.18 -5.65 16.78
C PRO A 109 12.93 -6.55 15.57
N ASP A 110 12.07 -6.09 14.66
CA ASP A 110 11.67 -6.82 13.46
C ASP A 110 12.43 -6.40 12.19
N ILE A 111 13.37 -5.46 12.28
CA ILE A 111 14.25 -5.09 11.18
C ILE A 111 15.58 -5.80 11.36
N TYR A 112 15.86 -6.75 10.47
CA TYR A 112 17.06 -7.57 10.50
C TYR A 112 18.19 -7.04 9.60
N GLU A 113 17.90 -6.05 8.76
CA GLU A 113 18.85 -5.44 7.84
C GLU A 113 19.25 -4.06 8.33
N GLU A 114 20.55 -3.81 8.31
CA GLU A 114 21.12 -2.50 8.61
C GLU A 114 20.72 -1.49 7.53
N THR A 115 20.60 -0.21 7.92
CA THR A 115 20.33 0.89 6.99
C THR A 115 21.65 1.62 6.70
N PRO A 116 22.47 1.12 5.75
CA PRO A 116 23.75 1.74 5.45
C PRO A 116 23.55 3.10 4.79
N LYS A 117 24.46 4.00 5.12
CA LYS A 117 24.54 5.30 4.46
C LYS A 117 25.10 5.11 3.06
N TYR A 118 24.26 5.32 2.05
CA TYR A 118 24.73 5.31 0.66
C TYR A 118 25.42 6.62 0.31
N ASP A 119 26.41 6.54 -0.57
CA ASP A 119 27.00 7.73 -1.22
C ASP A 119 25.90 8.42 -2.06
N SER A 120 25.28 9.42 -1.48
CA SER A 120 24.22 10.19 -2.09
C SER A 120 24.49 11.68 -1.84
N ASN A 121 23.90 12.54 -2.65
CA ASN A 121 23.97 13.99 -2.44
C ASN A 121 23.14 14.47 -1.25
N VAL A 122 22.69 13.56 -0.40
CA VAL A 122 21.89 13.85 0.80
C VAL A 122 22.81 14.11 1.99
N THR A 123 22.64 15.29 2.57
CA THR A 123 23.37 15.68 3.79
C THR A 123 22.49 15.41 4.99
N TYR A 124 22.99 14.66 5.95
CA TYR A 124 22.31 14.39 7.22
C TYR A 124 22.82 15.30 8.34
N PRO A 125 21.96 15.65 9.33
CA PRO A 125 20.53 15.33 9.44
C PRO A 125 19.69 16.06 8.41
N LEU A 126 18.61 15.40 7.92
CA LEU A 126 17.66 15.92 6.96
C LEU A 126 16.31 16.15 7.64
N THR A 127 15.76 17.34 7.55
CA THR A 127 14.38 17.62 7.98
C THR A 127 13.46 17.43 6.77
N LEU A 128 12.46 16.56 6.92
CA LEU A 128 11.50 16.27 5.85
C LEU A 128 10.53 17.43 5.67
N ALA A 129 10.22 17.76 4.42
CA ALA A 129 9.21 18.76 4.10
C ALA A 129 7.79 18.20 4.31
N ASP A 130 6.80 19.09 4.39
CA ASP A 130 5.40 18.68 4.46
C ASP A 130 5.01 17.89 3.21
N GLY A 131 4.54 16.67 3.40
CA GLY A 131 4.14 15.77 2.32
C GLY A 131 5.21 14.77 1.86
N GLU A 132 6.37 14.76 2.51
CA GLU A 132 7.41 13.74 2.35
C GLU A 132 7.26 12.57 3.32
#